data_3a64e874444c438d1a5395606da67860
#
_entry.id   3a64e874444c438d1a5395606da67860
#
_cell.length_a   1.000
_cell.length_b   1.000
_cell.length_c   1.000
_cell.angle_alpha   90.00
_cell.angle_beta   90.00
_cell.angle_gamma   90.00
#
_symmetry.space_group_name_H-M   'P 1'
#
loop_
_entity.id
_entity.type
_entity.pdbx_description
1 polymer ?
#
loop_
_entity_poly.entity_id
_entity_poly.type
_entity_poly.pdbx_seq_one_letter_code
_entity_poly.pdbx_strand_id
1 'polypeptide(L)'
;MLAALLRRVERLAVWLAGAGAVVIVVQTVWISYGVFQRYVMSNPDGTVTEATALLLFPVAFLGLAYALKENAYPKVSFLPDALGPRGRKALEAVNLGLMIAVGGFLAIAAVDATLKSFDSGAASEILLWPRYLFWAPGAVALVVFTIHVVLKLAVLLTSSDPAPARGD
;
A
#
# COMPACT_ATOMS: atom_id res chain seq x y z
N MET A 1 -12.86 -17.35 -14.14
CA MET A 1 -12.51 -17.46 -12.71
C MET A 1 -11.51 -16.37 -12.30
N LEU A 2 -10.40 -16.20 -13.02
CA LEU A 2 -9.35 -15.20 -12.75
C LEU A 2 -9.89 -13.76 -12.68
N ALA A 3 -10.70 -13.33 -13.66
CA ALA A 3 -11.31 -12.01 -13.69
C ALA A 3 -12.27 -11.73 -12.51
N ALA A 4 -12.96 -12.77 -12.00
CA ALA A 4 -13.80 -12.60 -10.82
C ALA A 4 -12.98 -12.41 -9.54
N LEU A 5 -11.84 -13.11 -9.43
CA LEU A 5 -10.91 -12.96 -8.32
C LEU A 5 -10.27 -11.57 -8.34
N LEU A 6 -9.82 -11.13 -9.52
CA LEU A 6 -9.26 -9.78 -9.69
C LEU A 6 -10.25 -8.70 -9.23
N ARG A 7 -11.50 -8.76 -9.65
CA ARG A 7 -12.53 -7.80 -9.20
C ARG A 7 -12.78 -7.81 -7.68
N ARG A 8 -12.62 -8.96 -7.00
CA ARG A 8 -12.74 -9.03 -5.54
C ARG A 8 -11.57 -8.34 -4.85
N VAL A 9 -10.34 -8.59 -5.34
CA VAL A 9 -9.13 -7.95 -4.83
C VAL A 9 -9.16 -6.44 -5.07
N GLU A 10 -9.63 -5.99 -6.24
CA GLU A 10 -9.81 -4.56 -6.54
C GLU A 10 -10.82 -3.88 -5.61
N ARG A 11 -11.94 -4.55 -5.27
CA ARG A 11 -12.88 -4.02 -4.27
C ARG A 11 -12.24 -3.89 -2.89
N LEU A 12 -11.49 -4.92 -2.48
CA LEU A 12 -10.77 -4.87 -1.21
C LEU A 12 -9.74 -3.73 -1.19
N ALA A 13 -9.03 -3.51 -2.30
CA ALA A 13 -8.11 -2.40 -2.46
C ALA A 13 -8.79 -1.03 -2.28
N VAL A 14 -10.01 -0.87 -2.80
CA VAL A 14 -10.82 0.36 -2.61
C VAL A 14 -11.15 0.57 -1.12
N TRP A 15 -11.58 -0.49 -0.42
CA TRP A 15 -11.90 -0.40 1.01
C TRP A 15 -10.67 -0.07 1.86
N LEU A 16 -9.53 -0.69 1.57
CA LEU A 16 -8.27 -0.39 2.26
C LEU A 16 -7.83 1.06 2.02
N ALA A 17 -7.93 1.55 0.78
CA ALA A 17 -7.62 2.94 0.48
C ALA A 17 -8.57 3.92 1.19
N GLY A 18 -9.87 3.59 1.25
CA GLY A 18 -10.85 4.37 2.01
C GLY A 18 -10.52 4.42 3.50
N ALA A 19 -10.15 3.28 4.09
CA ALA A 19 -9.68 3.23 5.48
C ALA A 19 -8.42 4.08 5.68
N GLY A 20 -7.45 3.99 4.76
CA GLY A 20 -6.24 4.83 4.78
C GLY A 20 -6.56 6.32 4.72
N ALA A 21 -7.50 6.73 3.87
CA ALA A 21 -7.95 8.11 3.78
C ALA A 21 -8.56 8.61 5.10
N VAL A 22 -9.38 7.80 5.76
CA VAL A 22 -9.93 8.13 7.07
C VAL A 22 -8.82 8.30 8.11
N VAL A 23 -7.84 7.37 8.13
CA VAL A 23 -6.70 7.46 9.05
C VAL A 23 -5.90 8.75 8.81
N ILE A 24 -5.69 9.16 7.54
CA ILE A 24 -5.01 10.42 7.19
C ILE A 24 -5.76 11.62 7.75
N VAL A 25 -7.09 11.67 7.60
CA VAL A 25 -7.91 12.76 8.13
C VAL A 25 -7.80 12.82 9.66
N VAL A 26 -7.95 11.69 10.35
CA VAL A 26 -7.78 11.60 11.81
C VAL A 26 -6.39 12.06 12.23
N GLN A 27 -5.34 11.60 11.53
CA GLN A 27 -3.97 11.99 11.81
C GLN A 27 -3.72 13.48 11.60
N THR A 28 -4.32 14.07 10.56
CA THR A 28 -4.23 15.51 10.30
C THR A 28 -4.82 16.33 11.45
N VAL A 29 -6.01 15.96 11.93
CA VAL A 29 -6.64 16.61 13.09
C VAL A 29 -5.80 16.43 14.34
N TRP A 30 -5.27 15.22 14.57
CA TRP A 30 -4.45 14.90 15.72
C TRP A 30 -3.13 15.68 15.75
N ILE A 31 -2.45 15.78 14.61
CA ILE A 31 -1.23 16.59 14.48
C ILE A 31 -1.54 18.07 14.69
N SER A 32 -2.63 18.58 14.12
CA SER A 32 -3.06 19.98 14.31
C SER A 32 -3.32 20.29 15.79
N TYR A 33 -3.96 19.38 16.51
CA TYR A 33 -4.13 19.48 17.96
C TYR A 33 -2.76 19.51 18.67
N GLY A 34 -1.82 18.65 18.32
CA GLY A 34 -0.49 18.63 18.92
C GLY A 34 0.30 19.93 18.68
N VAL A 35 0.17 20.51 17.48
CA VAL A 35 0.74 21.83 17.17
C VAL A 35 0.13 22.94 18.06
N PHE A 36 -1.19 22.94 18.20
CA PHE A 36 -1.90 23.87 19.09
C PHE A 36 -1.43 23.74 20.54
N GLN A 37 -1.36 22.52 21.07
CA GLN A 37 -0.87 22.25 22.42
C GLN A 37 0.55 22.77 22.64
N ARG A 38 1.44 22.55 21.69
CA ARG A 38 2.85 22.95 21.79
C ARG A 38 3.02 24.47 21.76
N TYR A 39 2.36 25.16 20.82
CA TYR A 39 2.64 26.57 20.54
C TYR A 39 1.69 27.54 21.25
N VAL A 40 0.46 27.13 21.54
CA VAL A 40 -0.54 27.98 22.19
C VAL A 40 -0.63 27.70 23.69
N MET A 41 -0.63 26.41 24.05
CA MET A 41 -0.79 26.00 25.44
C MET A 41 0.55 25.83 26.17
N SER A 42 1.69 25.93 25.45
CA SER A 42 3.03 25.68 26.00
C SER A 42 3.17 24.33 26.72
N ASN A 43 2.36 23.35 26.33
CA ASN A 43 2.32 22.02 26.91
C ASN A 43 2.55 20.94 25.83
N PRO A 44 3.81 20.64 25.49
CA PRO A 44 4.13 19.64 24.48
C PRO A 44 3.72 18.24 24.95
N ASP A 45 2.91 17.56 24.12
CA ASP A 45 2.45 16.20 24.39
C ASP A 45 3.19 15.20 23.48
N GLY A 46 3.97 14.30 24.09
CA GLY A 46 4.71 13.24 23.40
C GLY A 46 3.79 12.17 22.77
N THR A 47 2.55 12.03 23.28
CA THR A 47 1.59 11.04 22.77
C THR A 47 1.20 11.32 21.32
N VAL A 48 1.12 12.61 20.92
CA VAL A 48 0.82 13.03 19.55
C VAL A 48 1.91 12.56 18.59
N THR A 49 3.17 12.74 18.99
CA THR A 49 4.31 12.34 18.17
C THR A 49 4.37 10.83 17.99
N GLU A 50 4.16 10.07 19.07
CA GLU A 50 4.19 8.62 19.03
C GLU A 50 3.03 8.03 18.21
N ALA A 51 1.80 8.50 18.43
CA ALA A 51 0.63 8.06 17.66
C ALA A 51 0.81 8.32 16.16
N THR A 52 1.37 9.48 15.80
CA THR A 52 1.69 9.82 14.40
C THR A 52 2.72 8.86 13.81
N ALA A 53 3.78 8.55 14.54
CA ALA A 53 4.82 7.63 14.09
C ALA A 53 4.28 6.19 13.90
N LEU A 54 3.42 5.72 14.81
CA LEU A 54 2.79 4.40 14.71
C LEU A 54 1.85 4.27 13.51
N LEU A 55 1.10 5.33 13.18
CA LEU A 55 0.17 5.36 12.05
C LEU A 55 0.86 5.52 10.69
N LEU A 56 2.14 5.92 10.65
CA LEU A 56 2.86 6.16 9.41
C LEU A 56 2.94 4.89 8.55
N PHE A 57 3.23 3.74 9.15
CA PHE A 57 3.36 2.47 8.43
C PHE A 57 2.06 2.06 7.73
N PRO A 58 0.89 1.92 8.41
CA PRO A 58 -0.34 1.56 7.72
C PRO A 58 -0.76 2.59 6.67
N VAL A 59 -0.61 3.88 6.94
CA VAL A 59 -0.97 4.94 6.00
C VAL A 59 -0.16 4.85 4.70
N ALA A 60 1.15 4.55 4.80
CA ALA A 60 2.01 4.44 3.63
C ALA A 60 1.59 3.31 2.67
N PHE A 61 1.01 2.21 3.18
CA PHE A 61 0.74 1.02 2.37
C PHE A 61 -0.73 0.79 2.02
N LEU A 62 -1.69 1.34 2.77
CA LEU A 62 -3.12 1.12 2.55
C LEU A 62 -3.61 1.54 1.15
N GLY A 63 -2.96 2.51 0.52
CA GLY A 63 -3.31 3.01 -0.81
C GLY A 63 -2.66 2.28 -1.98
N LEU A 64 -1.63 1.43 -1.76
CA LEU A 64 -0.82 0.86 -2.84
C LEU A 64 -1.62 0.02 -3.85
N ALA A 65 -2.47 -0.88 -3.36
CA ALA A 65 -3.27 -1.74 -4.23
C ALA A 65 -4.31 -0.93 -5.03
N TYR A 66 -4.83 0.15 -4.47
CA TYR A 66 -5.72 1.08 -5.17
C TYR A 66 -4.97 1.88 -6.25
N ALA A 67 -3.78 2.38 -5.95
CA ALA A 67 -2.94 3.05 -6.94
C ALA A 67 -2.61 2.14 -8.15
N LEU A 68 -2.41 0.83 -7.90
CA LEU A 68 -2.25 -0.16 -8.96
C LEU A 68 -3.51 -0.33 -9.81
N LYS A 69 -4.69 -0.37 -9.19
CA LYS A 69 -5.98 -0.46 -9.87
C LYS A 69 -6.20 0.75 -10.79
N GLU A 70 -5.97 1.94 -10.30
CA GLU A 70 -6.15 3.20 -11.06
C GLU A 70 -4.98 3.50 -12.02
N ASN A 71 -3.97 2.62 -12.10
CA ASN A 71 -2.73 2.84 -12.88
C ASN A 71 -2.03 4.18 -12.54
N ALA A 72 -2.13 4.62 -11.29
CA ALA A 72 -1.60 5.89 -10.81
C ALA A 72 -0.08 5.88 -10.56
N TYR A 73 0.60 4.75 -10.76
CA TYR A 73 2.05 4.71 -10.63
C TYR A 73 2.72 5.52 -11.75
N PRO A 74 3.77 6.29 -11.43
CA PRO A 74 4.54 7.01 -12.42
C PRO A 74 5.07 6.06 -13.49
N LYS A 75 4.78 6.36 -14.76
CA LYS A 75 5.24 5.57 -15.91
C LYS A 75 6.06 6.46 -16.83
N VAL A 76 7.18 5.92 -17.29
CA VAL A 76 7.97 6.55 -18.33
C VAL A 76 7.34 6.14 -19.68
N SER A 77 6.66 7.06 -20.35
CA SER A 77 5.86 6.77 -21.54
C SER A 77 6.68 6.59 -22.81
N PHE A 78 7.82 7.28 -22.93
CA PHE A 78 8.60 7.25 -24.19
C PHE A 78 9.14 5.86 -24.53
N LEU A 79 9.48 5.03 -23.55
CA LEU A 79 10.04 3.70 -23.77
C LEU A 79 8.98 2.70 -24.30
N PRO A 80 7.79 2.59 -23.70
CA PRO A 80 6.70 1.77 -24.27
C PRO A 80 6.27 2.22 -25.66
N ASP A 81 6.31 3.52 -25.95
CA ASP A 81 5.87 4.07 -27.23
C ASP A 81 6.87 3.77 -28.38
N ALA A 82 8.16 3.63 -28.04
CA ALA A 82 9.20 3.22 -28.97
C ALA A 82 9.20 1.70 -29.24
N LEU A 83 8.51 0.91 -28.43
CA LEU A 83 8.47 -0.55 -28.54
C LEU A 83 7.19 -1.00 -29.26
N GLY A 84 7.34 -2.00 -30.14
CA GLY A 84 6.17 -2.67 -30.72
C GLY A 84 5.33 -3.41 -29.68
N PRO A 85 4.13 -3.92 -30.06
CA PRO A 85 3.17 -4.52 -29.11
C PRO A 85 3.77 -5.62 -28.22
N ARG A 86 4.67 -6.45 -28.77
CA ARG A 86 5.35 -7.51 -28.00
C ARG A 86 6.35 -6.94 -26.99
N GLY A 87 7.11 -5.92 -27.36
CA GLY A 87 8.05 -5.25 -26.47
C GLY A 87 7.34 -4.55 -25.31
N ARG A 88 6.21 -3.89 -25.58
CA ARG A 88 5.36 -3.28 -24.55
C ARG A 88 4.84 -4.31 -23.54
N LYS A 89 4.34 -5.45 -24.03
CA LYS A 89 3.88 -6.56 -23.17
C LYS A 89 5.02 -7.14 -22.32
N ALA A 90 6.20 -7.32 -22.89
CA ALA A 90 7.37 -7.79 -22.16
C ALA A 90 7.82 -6.80 -21.07
N LEU A 91 7.87 -5.51 -21.41
CA LEU A 91 8.22 -4.45 -20.44
C LEU A 91 7.21 -4.40 -19.28
N GLU A 92 5.91 -4.52 -19.58
CA GLU A 92 4.86 -4.56 -18.55
C GLU A 92 5.00 -5.80 -17.66
N ALA A 93 5.31 -6.96 -18.23
CA ALA A 93 5.56 -8.19 -17.47
C ALA A 93 6.78 -8.07 -16.56
N VAL A 94 7.88 -7.48 -17.03
CA VAL A 94 9.08 -7.22 -16.22
C VAL A 94 8.75 -6.26 -15.07
N ASN A 95 8.03 -5.17 -15.34
CA ASN A 95 7.63 -4.22 -14.31
C ASN A 95 6.75 -4.87 -13.24
N LEU A 96 5.74 -5.65 -13.63
CA LEU A 96 4.91 -6.40 -12.69
C LEU A 96 5.73 -7.44 -11.92
N GLY A 97 6.69 -8.10 -12.56
CA GLY A 97 7.62 -9.03 -11.91
C GLY A 97 8.46 -8.36 -10.82
N LEU A 98 9.00 -7.19 -11.08
CA LEU A 98 9.71 -6.37 -10.09
C LEU A 98 8.79 -5.94 -8.94
N MET A 99 7.56 -5.53 -9.25
CA MET A 99 6.57 -5.18 -8.22
C MET A 99 6.20 -6.40 -7.34
N ILE A 100 6.14 -7.62 -7.89
CA ILE A 100 5.94 -8.85 -7.13
C ILE A 100 7.14 -9.12 -6.21
N ALA A 101 8.35 -8.98 -6.71
CA ALA A 101 9.56 -9.23 -5.93
C ALA A 101 9.65 -8.27 -4.72
N VAL A 102 9.50 -6.97 -4.96
CA VAL A 102 9.57 -5.95 -3.91
C VAL A 102 8.35 -6.03 -2.98
N GLY A 103 7.15 -6.11 -3.53
CA GLY A 103 5.91 -6.20 -2.75
C GLY A 103 5.85 -7.48 -1.91
N GLY A 104 6.27 -8.62 -2.48
CA GLY A 104 6.35 -9.89 -1.78
C GLY A 104 7.36 -9.87 -0.64
N PHE A 105 8.56 -9.32 -0.87
CA PHE A 105 9.56 -9.15 0.18
C PHE A 105 9.02 -8.28 1.33
N LEU A 106 8.42 -7.14 1.01
CA LEU A 106 7.85 -6.24 2.02
C LEU A 106 6.66 -6.88 2.75
N ALA A 107 5.82 -7.65 2.05
CA ALA A 107 4.69 -8.35 2.65
C ALA A 107 5.17 -9.41 3.66
N ILE A 108 6.17 -10.21 3.30
CA ILE A 108 6.75 -11.22 4.20
C ILE A 108 7.35 -10.53 5.42
N ALA A 109 8.15 -9.49 5.24
CA ALA A 109 8.76 -8.75 6.33
C ALA A 109 7.72 -8.10 7.26
N ALA A 110 6.65 -7.53 6.72
CA ALA A 110 5.59 -6.91 7.50
C ALA A 110 4.76 -7.94 8.29
N VAL A 111 4.47 -9.11 7.70
CA VAL A 111 3.79 -10.21 8.40
C VAL A 111 4.66 -10.73 9.53
N ASP A 112 5.95 -11.00 9.28
CA ASP A 112 6.90 -11.46 10.28
C ASP A 112 7.02 -10.45 11.44
N ALA A 113 7.15 -9.16 11.14
CA ALA A 113 7.18 -8.08 12.15
C ALA A 113 5.88 -8.02 12.97
N THR A 114 4.73 -8.22 12.33
CA THR A 114 3.42 -8.26 13.01
C THR A 114 3.36 -9.44 13.98
N LEU A 115 3.74 -10.64 13.53
CA LEU A 115 3.72 -11.85 14.37
C LEU A 115 4.70 -11.73 15.53
N LYS A 116 5.94 -11.30 15.29
CA LYS A 116 6.93 -11.08 16.35
C LYS A 116 6.48 -10.04 17.36
N SER A 117 5.82 -8.96 16.90
CA SER A 117 5.25 -7.95 17.80
C SER A 117 4.10 -8.50 18.65
N PHE A 118 3.31 -9.41 18.08
CA PHE A 118 2.23 -10.09 18.81
C PHE A 118 2.80 -11.06 19.86
N ASP A 119 3.74 -11.93 19.48
CA ASP A 119 4.32 -12.95 20.35
C ASP A 119 5.13 -12.34 21.50
N SER A 120 5.84 -11.23 21.26
CA SER A 120 6.63 -10.54 22.27
C SER A 120 5.81 -9.64 23.20
N GLY A 121 4.54 -9.38 22.86
CA GLY A 121 3.73 -8.40 23.59
C GLY A 121 4.27 -6.97 23.49
N ALA A 122 5.08 -6.67 22.46
CA ALA A 122 5.72 -5.36 22.30
C ALA A 122 4.69 -4.23 22.25
N ALA A 123 4.83 -3.27 23.17
CA ALA A 123 4.01 -2.08 23.24
C ALA A 123 4.80 -0.83 22.81
N SER A 124 4.08 0.23 22.51
CA SER A 124 4.66 1.55 22.29
C SER A 124 5.15 2.16 23.63
N GLU A 125 6.03 3.15 23.56
CA GLU A 125 6.77 3.62 24.76
C GLU A 125 5.94 4.53 25.66
N ILE A 126 5.11 5.40 25.09
CA ILE A 126 4.32 6.40 25.81
C ILE A 126 2.86 5.95 25.94
N LEU A 127 2.25 5.56 24.81
CA LEU A 127 0.85 5.13 24.76
C LEU A 127 0.63 3.72 25.32
N LEU A 128 1.69 2.91 25.40
CA LEU A 128 1.66 1.50 25.80
C LEU A 128 0.69 0.65 24.97
N TRP A 129 0.44 1.07 23.74
CA TRP A 129 -0.43 0.36 22.82
C TRP A 129 0.31 -0.79 22.14
N PRO A 130 -0.33 -1.95 21.94
CA PRO A 130 0.28 -3.08 21.25
C PRO A 130 0.70 -2.70 19.82
N ARG A 131 1.98 -2.83 19.50
CA ARG A 131 2.54 -2.43 18.19
C ARG A 131 1.94 -3.22 17.03
N TYR A 132 1.55 -4.48 17.23
CA TYR A 132 0.96 -5.31 16.18
C TYR A 132 -0.33 -4.71 15.60
N LEU A 133 -1.08 -3.90 16.35
CA LEU A 133 -2.29 -3.20 15.87
C LEU A 133 -1.99 -2.22 14.74
N PHE A 134 -0.79 -1.67 14.72
CA PHE A 134 -0.33 -0.74 13.68
C PHE A 134 0.40 -1.46 12.55
N TRP A 135 1.09 -2.58 12.83
CA TRP A 135 1.74 -3.39 11.80
C TRP A 135 0.74 -4.18 10.96
N ALA A 136 -0.30 -4.76 11.57
CA ALA A 136 -1.25 -5.64 10.90
C ALA A 136 -1.98 -4.99 9.70
N PRO A 137 -2.54 -3.77 9.77
CA PRO A 137 -3.21 -3.16 8.62
C PRO A 137 -2.26 -2.95 7.44
N GLY A 138 -1.01 -2.52 7.70
CA GLY A 138 0.01 -2.36 6.66
C GLY A 138 0.44 -3.69 6.06
N ALA A 139 0.59 -4.74 6.87
CA ALA A 139 0.90 -6.09 6.40
C ALA A 139 -0.23 -6.64 5.50
N VAL A 140 -1.49 -6.50 5.91
CA VAL A 140 -2.65 -6.88 5.09
C VAL A 140 -2.65 -6.12 3.77
N ALA A 141 -2.39 -4.81 3.78
CA ALA A 141 -2.33 -3.99 2.57
C ALA A 141 -1.25 -4.47 1.60
N LEU A 142 -0.06 -4.80 2.08
CA LEU A 142 1.05 -5.33 1.29
C LEU A 142 0.75 -6.71 0.70
N VAL A 143 0.11 -7.59 1.46
CA VAL A 143 -0.34 -8.90 0.97
C VAL A 143 -1.38 -8.73 -0.14
N VAL A 144 -2.39 -7.88 0.06
CA VAL A 144 -3.43 -7.58 -0.94
C VAL A 144 -2.80 -6.97 -2.19
N PHE A 145 -1.85 -6.04 -2.04
CA PHE A 145 -1.10 -5.47 -3.15
C PHE A 145 -0.35 -6.54 -3.94
N THR A 146 0.40 -7.40 -3.26
CA THR A 146 1.17 -8.48 -3.92
C THR A 146 0.26 -9.44 -4.68
N ILE A 147 -0.85 -9.87 -4.07
CA ILE A 147 -1.86 -10.71 -4.74
C ILE A 147 -2.43 -9.99 -5.97
N HIS A 148 -2.73 -8.70 -5.86
CA HIS A 148 -3.25 -7.90 -6.98
C HIS A 148 -2.25 -7.86 -8.15
N VAL A 149 -0.96 -7.63 -7.89
CA VAL A 149 0.09 -7.62 -8.92
C VAL A 149 0.22 -8.99 -9.59
N VAL A 150 0.22 -10.08 -8.81
CA VAL A 150 0.27 -11.46 -9.32
C VAL A 150 -0.91 -11.74 -10.25
N LEU A 151 -2.12 -11.38 -9.85
CA LEU A 151 -3.32 -11.56 -10.68
C LEU A 151 -3.26 -10.74 -11.96
N LYS A 152 -2.75 -9.50 -11.89
CA LYS A 152 -2.57 -8.63 -13.05
C LYS A 152 -1.56 -9.21 -14.04
N LEU A 153 -0.44 -9.75 -13.54
CA LEU A 153 0.54 -10.46 -14.37
C LEU A 153 -0.06 -11.71 -15.01
N ALA A 154 -0.81 -12.51 -14.25
CA ALA A 154 -1.47 -13.70 -14.78
C ALA A 154 -2.46 -13.36 -15.90
N VAL A 155 -3.23 -12.29 -15.77
CA VAL A 155 -4.14 -11.79 -16.82
C VAL A 155 -3.34 -11.32 -18.03
N LEU A 156 -2.24 -10.59 -17.85
CA LEU A 156 -1.39 -10.12 -18.93
C LEU A 156 -0.80 -11.28 -19.75
N LEU A 157 -0.37 -12.35 -19.08
CA LEU A 157 0.22 -13.51 -19.75
C LEU A 157 -0.80 -14.39 -20.46
N THR A 158 -2.04 -14.45 -19.94
CA THR A 158 -3.13 -15.26 -20.54
C THR A 158 -3.90 -14.52 -21.63
N SER A 159 -3.82 -13.18 -21.71
CA SER A 159 -4.41 -12.42 -22.80
C SER A 159 -3.60 -12.58 -24.07
N SER A 160 -4.23 -13.11 -25.14
CA SER A 160 -3.63 -13.31 -26.46
C SER A 160 -3.53 -12.01 -27.27
N ASP A 161 -4.29 -10.97 -26.88
CA ASP A 161 -4.28 -9.68 -27.56
C ASP A 161 -3.19 -8.76 -27.00
N PRO A 162 -2.44 -8.04 -27.89
CA PRO A 162 -1.60 -6.93 -27.46
C PRO A 162 -2.47 -5.88 -26.78
N ALA A 163 -2.02 -5.39 -25.63
CA ALA A 163 -2.72 -4.37 -24.85
C ALA A 163 -3.17 -3.21 -25.77
N PRO A 164 -4.45 -2.78 -25.74
CA PRO A 164 -4.93 -1.70 -26.58
C PRO A 164 -4.08 -0.46 -26.36
N ALA A 165 -3.61 0.12 -27.47
CA ALA A 165 -3.00 1.44 -27.47
C ALA A 165 -4.02 2.39 -26.83
N ARG A 166 -3.77 2.89 -25.62
CA ARG A 166 -4.58 3.96 -25.06
C ARG A 166 -4.25 5.21 -25.87
N GLY A 167 -5.18 5.55 -26.77
CA GLY A 167 -5.27 6.89 -27.29
C GLY A 167 -5.66 7.83 -26.15
N ASP A 168 -4.97 8.90 -26.08
CA ASP A 168 -5.15 10.25 -25.50
C ASP A 168 -6.14 10.44 -24.37
#